data_66b3db0139245455bc9441d1abe597d5
#
_entry.id   66b3db0139245455bc9441d1abe597d5
#
_cell.length_a   1.000
_cell.length_b   1.000
_cell.length_c   1.000
_cell.angle_alpha   90.00
_cell.angle_beta   90.00
_cell.angle_gamma   90.00
#
_symmetry.space_group_name_H-M   'P 1'
#
loop_
_entity.id
_entity.type
_entity.pdbx_description
1 polymer ?
#
loop_
_entity_poly.entity_id
_entity_poly.type
_entity_poly.pdbx_seq_one_letter_code
_entity_poly.pdbx_strand_id
1 'polypeptide(L)'
;MAQKIFVNLPVRDLRKSMNFFGKLGFTFDAQFTDETAACMTVSEDIYVMLLTETKFKTFTPKQICDATKSTEVLVCLSSASRDEVNEMVRKAVAAGGTTYQEPEDHGVMYGHGFQALDGHIWELAFMEPSAIKPA
;
A
#
# COMPACT_ATOMS: atom_id res chain seq x y z
N MET A 1 -10.12 12.06 -20.37
CA MET A 1 -8.92 11.98 -19.51
C MET A 1 -9.21 11.11 -18.31
N ALA A 2 -8.41 10.11 -18.06
CA ALA A 2 -8.60 9.25 -16.91
C ALA A 2 -8.37 10.02 -15.60
N GLN A 3 -9.19 9.76 -14.63
CA GLN A 3 -9.05 10.35 -13.30
C GLN A 3 -7.96 9.60 -12.54
N LYS A 4 -7.10 10.34 -11.86
CA LYS A 4 -6.03 9.75 -11.04
C LYS A 4 -6.45 9.74 -9.58
N ILE A 5 -5.95 8.75 -8.84
CA ILE A 5 -6.17 8.69 -7.41
C ILE A 5 -4.84 8.86 -6.67
N PHE A 6 -4.86 9.66 -5.61
CA PHE A 6 -3.74 9.88 -4.71
C PHE A 6 -4.21 9.57 -3.29
N VAL A 7 -3.71 8.46 -2.74
CA VAL A 7 -4.01 8.08 -1.36
C VAL A 7 -2.89 8.63 -0.49
N ASN A 8 -3.24 9.44 0.49
CA ASN A 8 -2.25 10.05 1.40
C ASN A 8 -2.18 9.27 2.70
N LEU A 9 -1.00 8.80 3.05
CA LEU A 9 -0.77 8.03 4.28
C LEU A 9 0.35 8.67 5.10
N PRO A 10 0.14 8.86 6.41
CA PRO A 10 1.20 9.39 7.27
C PRO A 10 2.20 8.29 7.62
N VAL A 11 3.48 8.65 7.65
CA VAL A 11 4.55 7.75 8.07
C VAL A 11 5.46 8.46 9.07
N ARG A 12 6.02 7.70 10.00
CA ARG A 12 6.91 8.27 11.04
C ARG A 12 8.29 8.57 10.49
N ASP A 13 8.80 7.73 9.58
CA ASP A 13 10.12 7.90 9.00
C ASP A 13 9.98 7.69 7.49
N LEU A 14 9.97 8.80 6.75
CA LEU A 14 9.72 8.78 5.31
C LEU A 14 10.78 7.97 4.56
N ARG A 15 12.05 8.14 4.91
CA ARG A 15 13.12 7.43 4.21
C ARG A 15 13.06 5.93 4.42
N LYS A 16 12.76 5.49 5.65
CA LYS A 16 12.60 4.06 5.93
C LYS A 16 11.41 3.48 5.18
N SER A 17 10.31 4.22 5.10
CA SER A 17 9.13 3.78 4.36
C SER A 17 9.41 3.71 2.85
N MET A 18 10.15 4.67 2.31
CA MET A 18 10.55 4.62 0.90
C MET A 18 11.43 3.38 0.63
N ASN A 19 12.37 3.09 1.51
CA ASN A 19 13.22 1.91 1.37
C ASN A 19 12.38 0.63 1.45
N PHE A 20 11.42 0.58 2.37
CA PHE A 20 10.52 -0.56 2.52
C PHE A 20 9.77 -0.83 1.22
N PHE A 21 9.06 0.16 0.71
CA PHE A 21 8.25 -0.01 -0.50
C PHE A 21 9.12 -0.19 -1.75
N GLY A 22 10.30 0.40 -1.78
CA GLY A 22 11.26 0.16 -2.86
C GLY A 22 11.67 -1.30 -2.95
N LYS A 23 11.85 -1.97 -1.82
CA LYS A 23 12.17 -3.41 -1.77
C LYS A 23 11.01 -4.27 -2.27
N LEU A 24 9.79 -3.77 -2.22
CA LEU A 24 8.63 -4.46 -2.76
C LEU A 24 8.48 -4.25 -4.28
N GLY A 25 9.27 -3.36 -4.86
CA GLY A 25 9.26 -3.09 -6.28
C GLY A 25 8.58 -1.80 -6.69
N PHE A 26 8.07 -1.01 -5.74
CA PHE A 26 7.46 0.27 -6.08
C PHE A 26 8.52 1.32 -6.37
N THR A 27 8.18 2.26 -7.25
CA THR A 27 9.04 3.38 -7.62
C THR A 27 8.41 4.68 -7.14
N PHE A 28 9.23 5.73 -7.10
CA PHE A 28 8.80 7.04 -6.62
C PHE A 28 9.04 8.08 -7.70
N ASP A 29 8.06 8.97 -7.89
CA ASP A 29 8.16 10.06 -8.85
C ASP A 29 9.01 11.17 -8.22
N ALA A 30 10.22 11.37 -8.75
CA ALA A 30 11.15 12.35 -8.20
C ALA A 30 10.62 13.78 -8.27
N GLN A 31 9.80 14.09 -9.26
CA GLN A 31 9.24 15.43 -9.44
C GLN A 31 8.34 15.81 -8.26
N PHE A 32 7.67 14.84 -7.63
CA PHE A 32 6.73 15.07 -6.54
C PHE A 32 7.20 14.46 -5.23
N THR A 33 8.50 14.24 -5.08
CA THR A 33 9.11 13.65 -3.88
C THR A 33 10.14 14.62 -3.31
N ASP A 34 10.05 14.89 -2.01
CA ASP A 34 11.00 15.69 -1.27
C ASP A 34 11.17 15.11 0.14
N GLU A 35 11.74 15.90 1.07
CA GLU A 35 11.97 15.42 2.44
C GLU A 35 10.69 15.27 3.27
N THR A 36 9.56 15.79 2.79
CA THR A 36 8.28 15.72 3.52
C THR A 36 7.26 14.80 2.89
N ALA A 37 7.44 14.44 1.61
CA ALA A 37 6.45 13.68 0.86
C ALA A 37 7.14 12.83 -0.20
N ALA A 38 6.68 11.59 -0.34
CA ALA A 38 7.15 10.69 -1.39
C ALA A 38 5.95 10.24 -2.23
N CYS A 39 6.03 10.49 -3.54
CA CYS A 39 4.98 10.09 -4.47
C CYS A 39 5.26 8.69 -4.99
N MET A 40 4.63 7.69 -4.39
CA MET A 40 4.79 6.30 -4.79
C MET A 40 3.89 5.98 -5.97
N THR A 41 4.48 5.52 -7.06
CA THR A 41 3.74 5.14 -8.26
C THR A 41 3.28 3.69 -8.13
N VAL A 42 1.98 3.46 -8.11
CA VAL A 42 1.40 2.12 -8.14
C VAL A 42 1.10 1.72 -9.58
N SER A 43 0.48 2.62 -10.32
CA SER A 43 0.22 2.44 -11.75
C SER A 43 0.12 3.83 -12.39
N GLU A 44 -0.20 3.88 -13.68
CA GLU A 44 -0.29 5.13 -14.42
C GLU A 44 -1.28 6.13 -13.80
N ASP A 45 -2.36 5.62 -13.17
CA ASP A 45 -3.41 6.47 -12.62
C ASP A 45 -3.56 6.37 -11.10
N ILE A 46 -2.73 5.56 -10.44
CA ILE A 46 -2.85 5.29 -9.01
C ILE A 46 -1.54 5.61 -8.30
N TYR A 47 -1.63 6.47 -7.29
CA TYR A 47 -0.46 6.92 -6.53
C TYR A 47 -0.76 6.86 -5.04
N VAL A 48 0.27 6.61 -4.25
CA VAL A 48 0.18 6.70 -2.81
C VAL A 48 1.23 7.71 -2.35
N MET A 49 0.76 8.76 -1.68
CA MET A 49 1.66 9.77 -1.13
C MET A 49 2.00 9.35 0.30
N LEU A 50 3.26 9.04 0.52
CA LEU A 50 3.76 8.82 1.87
C LEU A 50 4.19 10.17 2.41
N LEU A 51 3.59 10.61 3.50
CA LEU A 51 3.81 11.95 4.04
C LEU A 51 4.38 11.87 5.45
N THR A 52 5.34 12.74 5.77
CA THR A 52 5.72 12.89 7.16
C THR A 52 4.48 13.31 7.96
N GLU A 53 4.46 13.00 9.25
CA GLU A 53 3.31 13.37 10.10
C GLU A 53 3.08 14.86 10.12
N THR A 54 4.15 15.66 10.14
CA THR A 54 4.03 17.12 10.08
C THR A 54 3.36 17.57 8.78
N LYS A 55 3.75 16.99 7.65
CA LYS A 55 3.14 17.32 6.36
C LYS A 55 1.68 16.88 6.32
N PHE A 56 1.39 15.67 6.80
CA PHE A 56 0.02 15.14 6.81
C PHE A 56 -0.92 16.05 7.61
N LYS A 57 -0.47 16.59 8.72
CA LYS A 57 -1.26 17.48 9.56
C LYS A 57 -1.66 18.77 8.86
N THR A 58 -0.98 19.14 7.79
CA THR A 58 -1.37 20.33 7.01
C THR A 58 -2.59 20.06 6.13
N PHE A 59 -2.97 18.80 5.92
CA PHE A 59 -4.09 18.41 5.06
C PHE A 59 -5.39 18.18 5.83
N THR A 60 -5.33 18.06 7.15
CA THR A 60 -6.51 17.78 7.95
C THR A 60 -6.41 18.43 9.33
N PRO A 61 -7.51 18.95 9.89
CA PRO A 61 -7.51 19.45 11.25
C PRO A 61 -7.62 18.33 12.30
N LYS A 62 -7.88 17.09 11.86
CA LYS A 62 -8.05 15.95 12.78
C LYS A 62 -6.70 15.38 13.19
N GLN A 63 -6.71 14.66 14.30
CA GLN A 63 -5.53 13.93 14.76
C GLN A 63 -5.21 12.79 13.81
N ILE A 64 -3.92 12.46 13.72
CA ILE A 64 -3.47 11.30 12.95
C ILE A 64 -3.84 10.04 13.72
N CYS A 65 -4.52 9.08 13.03
CA CYS A 65 -4.81 7.78 13.60
C CYS A 65 -3.53 6.99 13.82
N ASP A 66 -3.45 6.26 14.92
CA ASP A 66 -2.36 5.31 15.15
C ASP A 66 -2.71 4.00 14.44
N ALA A 67 -2.12 3.79 13.26
CA ALA A 67 -2.41 2.62 12.44
C ALA A 67 -1.91 1.31 13.07
N THR A 68 -1.08 1.37 14.11
CA THR A 68 -0.70 0.16 14.85
C THR A 68 -1.82 -0.34 15.75
N LYS A 69 -2.80 0.50 16.03
CA LYS A 69 -3.90 0.19 16.96
C LYS A 69 -5.26 0.15 16.28
N SER A 70 -5.47 0.98 15.26
CA SER A 70 -6.77 1.12 14.60
C SER A 70 -6.57 1.21 13.10
N THR A 71 -7.56 0.76 12.35
CA THR A 71 -7.53 0.83 10.88
C THR A 71 -8.60 1.79 10.39
N GLU A 72 -8.16 2.84 9.69
CA GLU A 72 -9.08 3.75 8.99
C GLU A 72 -9.32 3.24 7.56
N VAL A 73 -8.25 2.77 6.90
CA VAL A 73 -8.32 2.43 5.48
C VAL A 73 -7.53 1.15 5.23
N LEU A 74 -8.07 0.33 4.32
CA LEU A 74 -7.39 -0.85 3.78
C LEU A 74 -7.07 -0.52 2.32
N VAL A 75 -5.78 -0.55 1.97
CA VAL A 75 -5.36 -0.31 0.58
C VAL A 75 -5.19 -1.67 -0.08
N CYS A 76 -6.09 -2.00 -0.99
CA CYS A 76 -6.07 -3.27 -1.69
C CYS A 76 -5.63 -3.07 -3.14
N LEU A 77 -4.61 -3.80 -3.56
CA LEU A 77 -4.11 -3.77 -4.93
C LEU A 77 -4.40 -5.11 -5.59
N SER A 78 -4.77 -5.07 -6.86
CA SER A 78 -4.93 -6.29 -7.64
C SER A 78 -3.57 -6.87 -8.01
N SER A 79 -3.52 -8.19 -8.14
CA SER A 79 -2.32 -8.92 -8.55
C SER A 79 -2.67 -9.86 -9.71
N ALA A 80 -1.67 -10.18 -10.53
CA ALA A 80 -1.90 -10.97 -11.73
C ALA A 80 -1.98 -12.47 -11.45
N SER A 81 -1.52 -12.93 -10.28
CA SER A 81 -1.52 -14.35 -9.92
C SER A 81 -1.45 -14.52 -8.41
N ARG A 82 -1.76 -15.74 -7.96
CA ARG A 82 -1.57 -16.13 -6.56
C ARG A 82 -0.11 -16.02 -6.15
N ASP A 83 0.79 -16.41 -7.04
CA ASP A 83 2.23 -16.34 -6.76
C ASP A 83 2.69 -14.89 -6.54
N GLU A 84 2.15 -13.95 -7.31
CA GLU A 84 2.48 -12.52 -7.12
C GLU A 84 1.98 -12.02 -5.77
N VAL A 85 0.79 -12.43 -5.34
CA VAL A 85 0.27 -12.07 -4.02
C VAL A 85 1.24 -12.54 -2.94
N ASN A 86 1.60 -13.83 -2.98
CA ASN A 86 2.48 -14.42 -1.98
C ASN A 86 3.87 -13.80 -1.99
N GLU A 87 4.40 -13.53 -3.18
CA GLU A 87 5.73 -12.93 -3.33
C GLU A 87 5.80 -11.52 -2.76
N MET A 88 4.76 -10.72 -2.99
CA MET A 88 4.72 -9.37 -2.43
C MET A 88 4.70 -9.41 -0.90
N VAL A 89 3.89 -10.29 -0.31
CA VAL A 89 3.83 -10.44 1.14
C VAL A 89 5.18 -10.92 1.69
N ARG A 90 5.81 -11.87 1.00
CA ARG A 90 7.14 -12.36 1.40
C ARG A 90 8.17 -11.23 1.42
N LYS A 91 8.17 -10.40 0.38
CA LYS A 91 9.08 -9.25 0.29
C LYS A 91 8.80 -8.24 1.40
N ALA A 92 7.53 -8.01 1.70
CA ALA A 92 7.15 -7.08 2.75
C ALA A 92 7.66 -7.54 4.13
N VAL A 93 7.49 -8.82 4.43
CA VAL A 93 7.98 -9.38 5.70
C VAL A 93 9.50 -9.31 5.76
N ALA A 94 10.19 -9.65 4.67
CA ALA A 94 11.65 -9.56 4.60
C ALA A 94 12.16 -8.12 4.76
N ALA A 95 11.36 -7.14 4.36
CA ALA A 95 11.72 -5.72 4.44
C ALA A 95 11.37 -5.07 5.79
N GLY A 96 10.77 -5.83 6.72
CA GLY A 96 10.44 -5.32 8.06
C GLY A 96 8.96 -5.19 8.36
N GLY A 97 8.10 -5.49 7.40
CA GLY A 97 6.66 -5.54 7.63
C GLY A 97 6.25 -6.82 8.34
N THR A 98 4.96 -6.93 8.63
CA THR A 98 4.41 -8.10 9.31
C THR A 98 3.12 -8.55 8.63
N THR A 99 2.77 -9.82 8.83
CA THR A 99 1.44 -10.30 8.46
C THR A 99 0.53 -10.17 9.68
N TYR A 100 -0.77 -10.14 9.43
CA TYR A 100 -1.77 -10.00 10.48
C TYR A 100 -2.86 -11.08 10.38
N GLN A 101 -2.91 -11.79 9.27
CA GLN A 101 -3.87 -12.88 9.03
C GLN A 101 -3.24 -13.88 8.08
N GLU A 102 -3.80 -15.09 8.06
CA GLU A 102 -3.46 -16.09 7.06
C GLU A 102 -4.04 -15.69 5.70
N PRO A 103 -3.46 -16.18 4.58
CA PRO A 103 -4.07 -15.95 3.27
C PRO A 103 -5.49 -16.50 3.22
N GLU A 104 -6.35 -15.83 2.46
CA GLU A 104 -7.73 -16.26 2.26
C GLU A 104 -7.90 -16.76 0.83
N ASP A 105 -8.28 -18.05 0.71
CA ASP A 105 -8.51 -18.68 -0.59
C ASP A 105 -10.00 -19.04 -0.72
N HIS A 106 -10.68 -18.28 -1.55
CA HIS A 106 -12.10 -18.48 -1.82
C HIS A 106 -12.35 -19.17 -3.16
N GLY A 107 -11.34 -19.86 -3.70
CA GLY A 107 -11.44 -20.53 -4.99
C GLY A 107 -11.23 -19.60 -6.16
N VAL A 108 -12.20 -18.73 -6.44
CA VAL A 108 -12.12 -17.76 -7.54
C VAL A 108 -11.34 -16.50 -7.16
N MET A 109 -11.16 -16.25 -5.86
CA MET A 109 -10.41 -15.10 -5.36
C MET A 109 -9.41 -15.57 -4.30
N TYR A 110 -8.20 -15.05 -4.37
CA TYR A 110 -7.14 -15.30 -3.40
C TYR A 110 -6.61 -13.97 -2.88
N GLY A 111 -6.53 -13.84 -1.57
CA GLY A 111 -6.06 -12.62 -0.94
C GLY A 111 -5.09 -12.87 0.18
N HIS A 112 -4.19 -11.95 0.37
CA HIS A 112 -3.26 -11.91 1.49
C HIS A 112 -2.85 -10.47 1.69
N GLY A 113 -2.26 -10.17 2.84
CA GLY A 113 -1.88 -8.80 3.13
C GLY A 113 -0.75 -8.70 4.13
N PHE A 114 -0.30 -7.48 4.32
CA PHE A 114 0.78 -7.19 5.25
C PHE A 114 0.54 -5.83 5.90
N GLN A 115 1.20 -5.61 7.03
CA GLN A 115 1.30 -4.30 7.63
C GLN A 115 2.65 -3.71 7.26
N ALA A 116 2.64 -2.47 6.78
CA ALA A 116 3.86 -1.72 6.55
C ALA A 116 4.43 -1.24 7.89
N LEU A 117 5.53 -0.50 7.85
CA LEU A 117 6.29 -0.14 9.06
C LEU A 117 5.47 0.66 10.08
N ASP A 118 4.49 1.43 9.63
CA ASP A 118 3.64 2.25 10.50
C ASP A 118 2.34 1.57 10.89
N GLY A 119 2.13 0.32 10.45
CA GLY A 119 0.92 -0.42 10.75
C GLY A 119 -0.17 -0.31 9.70
N HIS A 120 -0.01 0.50 8.66
CA HIS A 120 -0.98 0.58 7.57
C HIS A 120 -1.11 -0.79 6.92
N ILE A 121 -2.36 -1.20 6.67
CA ILE A 121 -2.66 -2.50 6.08
C ILE A 121 -2.76 -2.37 4.57
N TRP A 122 -2.00 -3.23 3.89
CA TRP A 122 -2.01 -3.37 2.44
C TRP A 122 -2.49 -4.76 2.10
N GLU A 123 -3.51 -4.84 1.25
CA GLU A 123 -4.05 -6.10 0.79
C GLU A 123 -3.70 -6.31 -0.67
N LEU A 124 -3.54 -7.57 -1.05
CA LEU A 124 -3.28 -7.98 -2.42
C LEU A 124 -4.31 -9.03 -2.78
N ALA A 125 -4.96 -8.85 -3.91
CA ALA A 125 -6.05 -9.73 -4.33
C ALA A 125 -5.85 -10.19 -5.76
N PHE A 126 -5.93 -11.50 -5.95
CA PHE A 126 -5.98 -12.10 -7.28
C PHE A 126 -7.37 -12.68 -7.49
N MET A 127 -7.96 -12.40 -8.64
CA MET A 127 -9.24 -12.97 -9.01
C MET A 127 -9.07 -13.75 -10.31
N GLU A 128 -9.60 -14.97 -10.35
CA GLU A 128 -9.57 -15.78 -11.58
C GLU A 128 -10.28 -15.01 -12.69
N PRO A 129 -9.64 -14.83 -13.86
CA PRO A 129 -10.25 -14.06 -14.95
C PRO A 129 -11.60 -14.61 -15.38
N SER A 130 -11.80 -15.93 -15.32
CA SER A 130 -13.06 -16.58 -15.69
C SER A 130 -14.20 -16.24 -14.74
N ALA A 131 -13.89 -15.77 -13.52
CA ALA A 131 -14.89 -15.37 -12.52
C ALA A 131 -15.31 -13.91 -12.64
N ILE A 132 -14.56 -13.10 -13.43
CA ILE A 132 -14.86 -11.69 -13.61
C ILE A 132 -15.92 -11.56 -14.69
N LYS A 133 -17.09 -11.02 -14.32
CA LYS A 133 -18.18 -10.83 -15.27
C LYS A 133 -18.06 -9.45 -15.94
N PRO A 134 -18.39 -9.35 -17.23
CA PRO A 134 -18.41 -8.05 -17.90
C PRO A 134 -19.41 -7.13 -17.22
N ALA A 135 -19.12 -5.84 -17.23
CA ALA A 135 -20.00 -4.84 -16.67
C ALA A 135 -21.30 -4.73 -17.49
#